data_5b5353ee31411b5cfa14b19e7c3fe97e
#
_entry.id   5b5353ee31411b5cfa14b19e7c3fe97e
#
_cell.length_a   1.000
_cell.length_b   1.000
_cell.length_c   1.000
_cell.angle_alpha   90.00
_cell.angle_beta   90.00
_cell.angle_gamma   90.00
#
_symmetry.space_group_name_H-M   'P 1'
#
loop_
_entity.id
_entity.type
_entity.pdbx_description
1 polymer ?
#
loop_
_entity_poly.entity_id
_entity_poly.type
_entity_poly.pdbx_seq_one_letter_code
_entity_poly.pdbx_strand_id
1 'polypeptide(L)'
;YGGMFGDRPNQANFCDNGIILGNRNTTAKTKEVKKVYQYMAFERKDGSLSVRNKYFHKPLKGYTLYLVSLVPGGGHAVERMVLPEVPPGKSATVNLPSAAMRTGSLMVLADARFKLPEDVKELSSKQLEHVVNECEAYEWFPASAEKEVPVPPPAALPAVSVLQGDSVVVQGKGFSASFKNGMLSSLRYGGRDLILPGY
;
A
#
# COMPACT_ATOMS: atom_id res chain seq x y z
N TYR A 1 -22.31 23.00 -3.56
CA TYR A 1 -22.33 24.45 -3.78
C TYR A 1 -22.14 25.20 -2.46
N GLY A 2 -21.15 26.08 -2.37
CA GLY A 2 -20.80 26.80 -1.15
C GLY A 2 -21.25 28.27 -1.08
N GLY A 3 -22.07 28.73 -2.02
CA GLY A 3 -22.57 30.12 -2.02
C GLY A 3 -21.69 31.12 -2.79
N MET A 4 -20.91 30.65 -3.77
CA MET A 4 -20.02 31.52 -4.57
C MET A 4 -20.76 32.55 -5.43
N PHE A 5 -22.06 32.42 -5.63
CA PHE A 5 -22.90 33.38 -6.35
C PHE A 5 -23.54 34.45 -5.44
N GLY A 6 -23.19 34.47 -4.17
CA GLY A 6 -23.66 35.50 -3.22
C GLY A 6 -25.10 35.31 -2.71
N ASP A 7 -25.77 34.23 -3.01
CA ASP A 7 -27.09 33.87 -2.52
C ASP A 7 -27.08 33.55 -1.02
N ARG A 8 -28.20 33.77 -0.37
CA ARG A 8 -28.40 33.49 1.06
C ARG A 8 -29.78 32.89 1.31
N PRO A 9 -29.91 31.88 2.21
CA PRO A 9 -28.81 31.21 2.95
C PRO A 9 -27.93 30.35 2.08
N ASN A 10 -26.67 30.10 2.46
CA ASN A 10 -25.73 29.24 1.79
C ASN A 10 -24.90 28.42 2.80
N GLN A 11 -24.16 27.43 2.32
CA GLN A 11 -23.35 26.54 3.14
C GLN A 11 -21.89 27.02 3.30
N ALA A 12 -21.56 28.21 2.80
CA ALA A 12 -20.20 28.78 2.82
C ALA A 12 -19.13 27.78 2.32
N ASN A 13 -18.16 27.43 3.16
CA ASN A 13 -17.10 26.48 2.82
C ASN A 13 -17.54 25.00 2.89
N PHE A 14 -18.80 24.71 3.19
CA PHE A 14 -19.33 23.35 3.24
C PHE A 14 -19.75 22.90 1.83
N CYS A 15 -18.75 22.70 0.97
CA CYS A 15 -18.89 22.27 -0.42
C CYS A 15 -17.85 21.23 -0.75
N ASP A 16 -17.95 20.58 -1.92
CA ASP A 16 -17.04 19.53 -2.39
C ASP A 16 -16.85 18.38 -1.38
N ASN A 17 -17.90 18.04 -0.65
CA ASN A 17 -17.88 16.97 0.35
C ASN A 17 -17.90 15.56 -0.26
N GLY A 18 -17.87 15.47 -1.58
CA GLY A 18 -17.93 14.21 -2.30
C GLY A 18 -16.63 13.42 -2.24
N ILE A 19 -16.65 12.26 -2.89
CA ILE A 19 -15.53 11.34 -3.05
C ILE A 19 -14.54 11.90 -4.08
N ILE A 20 -15.06 12.64 -5.06
CA ILE A 20 -14.31 13.29 -6.15
C ILE A 20 -14.42 14.80 -5.96
N LEU A 21 -13.33 15.52 -6.17
CA LEU A 21 -13.31 16.97 -6.09
C LEU A 21 -14.08 17.62 -7.26
N GLY A 22 -14.49 18.88 -7.11
CA GLY A 22 -15.19 19.63 -8.14
C GLY A 22 -14.44 19.75 -9.48
N ASN A 23 -13.10 19.72 -9.44
CA ASN A 23 -12.25 19.66 -10.63
C ASN A 23 -12.09 18.23 -11.21
N ARG A 24 -12.86 17.25 -10.69
CA ARG A 24 -12.84 15.82 -11.05
C ARG A 24 -11.56 15.07 -10.65
N ASN A 25 -10.69 15.66 -9.85
CA ASN A 25 -9.55 14.93 -9.31
C ASN A 25 -10.01 13.90 -8.28
N THR A 26 -9.38 12.73 -8.31
CA THR A 26 -9.61 11.67 -7.32
C THR A 26 -8.91 12.00 -6.01
N THR A 27 -9.46 11.47 -4.92
CA THR A 27 -8.92 11.62 -3.57
C THR A 27 -8.58 10.24 -2.98
N ALA A 28 -7.97 10.22 -1.80
CA ALA A 28 -7.77 8.96 -1.06
C ALA A 28 -9.11 8.21 -0.81
N LYS A 29 -10.21 8.95 -0.62
CA LYS A 29 -11.56 8.37 -0.48
C LYS A 29 -11.98 7.57 -1.71
N THR A 30 -11.60 8.01 -2.91
CA THR A 30 -11.89 7.30 -4.17
C THR A 30 -11.24 5.92 -4.20
N LYS A 31 -9.98 5.84 -3.74
CA LYS A 31 -9.24 4.56 -3.66
C LYS A 31 -9.89 3.59 -2.67
N GLU A 32 -10.35 4.11 -1.52
CA GLU A 32 -11.07 3.31 -0.53
C GLU A 32 -12.41 2.80 -1.06
N VAL A 33 -13.18 3.66 -1.71
CA VAL A 33 -14.44 3.25 -2.36
C VAL A 33 -14.20 2.16 -3.39
N LYS A 34 -13.18 2.31 -4.25
CA LYS A 34 -12.80 1.27 -5.21
C LYS A 34 -12.51 -0.05 -4.52
N LYS A 35 -11.76 -0.03 -3.41
CA LYS A 35 -11.41 -1.23 -2.64
C LYS A 35 -12.63 -1.90 -2.02
N VAL A 36 -13.48 -1.13 -1.37
CA VAL A 36 -14.67 -1.65 -0.68
C VAL A 36 -15.70 -2.24 -1.66
N TYR A 37 -15.91 -1.56 -2.79
CA TYR A 37 -16.93 -1.94 -3.78
C TYR A 37 -16.42 -2.87 -4.89
N GLN A 38 -15.16 -3.28 -4.89
CA GLN A 38 -14.66 -4.22 -5.90
C GLN A 38 -15.45 -5.54 -5.89
N TYR A 39 -15.68 -6.11 -7.07
CA TYR A 39 -16.47 -7.32 -7.25
C TYR A 39 -15.66 -8.62 -7.22
N MET A 40 -14.45 -8.57 -6.72
CA MET A 40 -13.61 -9.73 -6.45
C MET A 40 -13.15 -9.70 -5.00
N ALA A 41 -13.09 -10.87 -4.38
CA ALA A 41 -12.46 -11.05 -3.08
C ALA A 41 -11.31 -12.04 -3.23
N PHE A 42 -10.24 -11.79 -2.49
CA PHE A 42 -9.01 -12.58 -2.54
C PHE A 42 -8.70 -13.10 -1.14
N GLU A 43 -8.28 -14.37 -1.06
CA GLU A 43 -7.85 -14.99 0.17
C GLU A 43 -6.56 -15.76 -0.10
N ARG A 44 -5.50 -15.48 0.65
CA ARG A 44 -4.22 -16.19 0.58
C ARG A 44 -4.14 -17.21 1.69
N LYS A 45 -3.86 -18.46 1.34
CA LYS A 45 -3.70 -19.54 2.31
C LYS A 45 -2.69 -20.56 1.78
N ASP A 46 -1.72 -20.92 2.62
CA ASP A 46 -0.80 -22.06 2.40
C ASP A 46 -0.20 -22.14 0.98
N GLY A 47 0.26 -21.01 0.46
CA GLY A 47 0.86 -20.96 -0.88
C GLY A 47 -0.14 -20.95 -2.03
N SER A 48 -1.42 -20.83 -1.74
CA SER A 48 -2.48 -20.70 -2.73
C SER A 48 -3.21 -19.36 -2.60
N LEU A 49 -3.86 -18.94 -3.68
CA LEU A 49 -4.72 -17.77 -3.74
C LEU A 49 -6.10 -18.20 -4.20
N SER A 50 -7.10 -17.96 -3.38
CA SER A 50 -8.51 -18.11 -3.74
C SER A 50 -9.05 -16.78 -4.25
N VAL A 51 -9.68 -16.79 -5.40
CA VAL A 51 -10.35 -15.62 -6.00
C VAL A 51 -11.84 -15.92 -6.08
N ARG A 52 -12.64 -15.13 -5.36
CA ARG A 52 -14.09 -15.23 -5.36
C ARG A 52 -14.69 -14.17 -6.27
N ASN A 53 -15.54 -14.61 -7.19
CA ASN A 53 -16.37 -13.74 -8.01
C ASN A 53 -17.61 -13.28 -7.24
N LYS A 54 -17.74 -11.99 -6.98
CA LYS A 54 -18.88 -11.37 -6.30
C LYS A 54 -19.95 -10.83 -7.27
N TYR A 55 -19.71 -10.90 -8.58
CA TYR A 55 -20.74 -10.54 -9.56
C TYR A 55 -21.90 -11.53 -9.51
N PHE A 56 -23.08 -11.03 -9.83
CA PHE A 56 -24.30 -11.85 -9.90
C PHE A 56 -24.48 -12.54 -11.26
N HIS A 57 -23.97 -11.93 -12.34
CA HIS A 57 -24.26 -12.37 -13.71
C HIS A 57 -23.01 -12.39 -14.63
N LYS A 58 -21.90 -11.82 -14.20
CA LYS A 58 -20.67 -11.73 -15.02
C LYS A 58 -19.65 -12.76 -14.54
N PRO A 59 -19.21 -13.72 -15.41
CA PRO A 59 -18.09 -14.59 -15.08
C PRO A 59 -16.79 -13.80 -15.15
N LEU A 60 -15.81 -14.19 -14.35
CA LEU A 60 -14.43 -13.71 -14.50
C LEU A 60 -13.75 -14.55 -15.57
N LYS A 61 -13.72 -14.07 -16.79
CA LYS A 61 -13.14 -14.73 -17.96
C LYS A 61 -12.07 -13.84 -18.59
N GLY A 62 -10.91 -14.42 -18.88
CA GLY A 62 -9.80 -13.69 -19.49
C GLY A 62 -9.09 -12.70 -18.56
N TYR A 63 -9.22 -12.89 -17.24
CA TYR A 63 -8.52 -12.08 -16.24
C TYR A 63 -7.08 -12.52 -16.10
N THR A 64 -6.19 -11.54 -16.00
CA THR A 64 -4.80 -11.72 -15.59
C THR A 64 -4.63 -11.28 -14.15
N LEU A 65 -3.97 -12.10 -13.36
CA LEU A 65 -3.51 -11.74 -12.02
C LEU A 65 -2.06 -11.27 -12.13
N TYR A 66 -1.78 -10.07 -11.62
CA TYR A 66 -0.43 -9.56 -11.44
C TYR A 66 -0.07 -9.72 -9.97
N LEU A 67 0.93 -10.51 -9.69
CA LEU A 67 1.45 -10.76 -8.36
C LEU A 67 2.64 -9.85 -8.16
N VAL A 68 2.49 -8.86 -7.29
CA VAL A 68 3.51 -7.85 -7.05
C VAL A 68 4.11 -8.05 -5.67
N SER A 69 5.41 -8.30 -5.61
CA SER A 69 6.14 -8.54 -4.38
C SER A 69 7.25 -7.50 -4.17
N LEU A 70 7.47 -7.08 -2.92
CA LEU A 70 8.57 -6.20 -2.57
C LEU A 70 9.91 -6.91 -2.75
N VAL A 71 10.85 -6.26 -3.43
CA VAL A 71 12.22 -6.74 -3.61
C VAL A 71 13.15 -6.02 -2.63
N PRO A 72 14.09 -6.70 -1.99
CA PRO A 72 15.13 -6.05 -1.21
C PRO A 72 15.86 -5.00 -2.07
N GLY A 73 15.88 -3.74 -1.59
CA GLY A 73 16.46 -2.62 -2.34
C GLY A 73 15.43 -1.66 -2.95
N GLY A 74 14.12 -1.94 -2.82
CA GLY A 74 13.06 -0.96 -3.08
C GLY A 74 12.36 -1.07 -4.45
N GLY A 75 12.42 -2.23 -5.11
CA GLY A 75 11.64 -2.54 -6.31
C GLY A 75 10.37 -3.34 -6.00
N HIS A 76 9.53 -3.49 -7.02
CA HIS A 76 8.31 -4.31 -6.97
C HIS A 76 8.37 -5.32 -8.11
N ALA A 77 8.79 -6.56 -7.81
CA ALA A 77 8.79 -7.63 -8.80
C ALA A 77 7.37 -8.02 -9.18
N VAL A 78 7.16 -8.30 -10.46
CA VAL A 78 5.85 -8.62 -11.03
C VAL A 78 5.88 -9.98 -11.69
N GLU A 79 5.00 -10.85 -11.23
CA GLU A 79 4.70 -12.12 -11.90
C GLU A 79 3.27 -12.10 -12.44
N ARG A 80 3.01 -12.86 -13.48
CA ARG A 80 1.70 -12.93 -14.15
C ARG A 80 1.14 -14.32 -14.07
N MET A 81 -0.17 -14.38 -13.80
CA MET A 81 -0.94 -15.62 -13.85
C MET A 81 -2.25 -15.41 -14.59
N VAL A 82 -2.67 -16.39 -15.35
CA VAL A 82 -4.02 -16.41 -15.94
C VAL A 82 -4.99 -16.94 -14.88
N LEU A 83 -6.03 -16.18 -14.59
CA LEU A 83 -7.11 -16.65 -13.71
C LEU A 83 -7.98 -17.63 -14.51
N PRO A 84 -8.25 -18.84 -14.01
CA PRO A 84 -9.29 -19.70 -14.58
C PRO A 84 -10.63 -18.99 -14.63
N GLU A 85 -11.51 -19.39 -15.53
CA GLU A 85 -12.86 -18.84 -15.57
C GLU A 85 -13.60 -19.12 -14.25
N VAL A 86 -14.11 -18.05 -13.60
CA VAL A 86 -14.82 -18.16 -12.32
C VAL A 86 -16.28 -17.73 -12.55
N PRO A 87 -17.23 -18.65 -12.49
CA PRO A 87 -18.66 -18.31 -12.62
C PRO A 87 -19.11 -17.35 -11.54
N PRO A 88 -20.25 -16.64 -11.75
CA PRO A 88 -20.83 -15.74 -10.76
C PRO A 88 -21.06 -16.45 -9.41
N GLY A 89 -20.69 -15.79 -8.32
CA GLY A 89 -20.83 -16.30 -6.95
C GLY A 89 -19.90 -17.46 -6.58
N LYS A 90 -19.05 -17.93 -7.49
CA LYS A 90 -18.11 -19.03 -7.24
C LYS A 90 -16.70 -18.53 -6.95
N SER A 91 -15.83 -19.47 -6.58
CA SER A 91 -14.40 -19.22 -6.34
C SER A 91 -13.55 -20.17 -7.17
N ALA A 92 -12.35 -19.73 -7.53
CA ALA A 92 -11.29 -20.56 -8.05
C ALA A 92 -10.04 -20.38 -7.21
N THR A 93 -9.25 -21.45 -7.07
CA THR A 93 -7.98 -21.43 -6.35
C THR A 93 -6.86 -21.65 -7.33
N VAL A 94 -5.81 -20.82 -7.22
CA VAL A 94 -4.58 -20.94 -8.01
C VAL A 94 -3.38 -21.08 -7.09
N ASN A 95 -2.39 -21.87 -7.48
CA ASN A 95 -1.15 -22.00 -6.71
C ASN A 95 -0.25 -20.79 -6.96
N LEU A 96 0.25 -20.19 -5.90
CA LEU A 96 1.17 -19.06 -6.00
C LEU A 96 2.57 -19.57 -6.41
N PRO A 97 3.28 -18.87 -7.31
CA PRO A 97 4.66 -19.15 -7.63
C PRO A 97 5.57 -19.05 -6.39
N SER A 98 6.64 -19.85 -6.38
CA SER A 98 7.58 -19.87 -5.24
C SER A 98 8.22 -18.50 -4.94
N ALA A 99 8.40 -17.67 -5.95
CA ALA A 99 8.95 -16.31 -5.78
C ALA A 99 7.97 -15.41 -5.02
N ALA A 100 6.68 -15.44 -5.36
CA ALA A 100 5.63 -14.67 -4.67
C ALA A 100 5.45 -15.11 -3.20
N MET A 101 5.83 -16.33 -2.87
CA MET A 101 5.76 -16.85 -1.50
C MET A 101 6.93 -16.38 -0.61
N ARG A 102 8.11 -16.16 -1.20
CA ARG A 102 9.35 -15.84 -0.46
C ARG A 102 9.41 -14.43 0.12
N THR A 103 8.68 -13.50 -0.44
CA THR A 103 8.77 -12.07 -0.06
C THR A 103 7.90 -11.68 1.13
N GLY A 104 7.09 -12.60 1.64
CA GLY A 104 6.18 -12.31 2.75
C GLY A 104 5.01 -11.41 2.36
N SER A 105 5.27 -10.21 1.86
CA SER A 105 4.25 -9.26 1.38
C SER A 105 3.90 -9.52 -0.08
N LEU A 106 2.62 -9.54 -0.39
CA LEU A 106 2.12 -9.78 -1.73
C LEU A 106 0.95 -8.85 -2.04
N MET A 107 1.03 -8.10 -3.13
CA MET A 107 -0.12 -7.43 -3.70
C MET A 107 -0.60 -8.22 -4.93
N VAL A 108 -1.89 -8.46 -4.99
CA VAL A 108 -2.54 -9.09 -6.13
C VAL A 108 -3.39 -8.05 -6.84
N LEU A 109 -3.18 -7.90 -8.13
CA LEU A 109 -3.97 -7.03 -9.01
C LEU A 109 -4.68 -7.91 -10.02
N ALA A 110 -5.95 -7.66 -10.29
CA ALA A 110 -6.74 -8.43 -11.24
C ALA A 110 -7.39 -7.50 -12.26
N ASP A 111 -7.19 -7.79 -13.54
CA ASP A 111 -7.85 -7.06 -14.62
C ASP A 111 -8.01 -7.92 -15.88
N ALA A 112 -9.08 -7.66 -16.62
CA ALA A 112 -9.32 -8.29 -17.92
C ALA A 112 -8.91 -7.40 -19.11
N ARG A 113 -8.82 -6.09 -18.91
CA ARG A 113 -8.61 -5.09 -19.96
C ARG A 113 -7.20 -4.51 -19.91
N PHE A 114 -6.73 -4.18 -18.72
CA PHE A 114 -5.39 -3.65 -18.51
C PHE A 114 -4.36 -4.77 -18.61
N LYS A 115 -3.37 -4.59 -19.47
CA LYS A 115 -2.27 -5.55 -19.62
C LYS A 115 -0.94 -4.82 -19.51
N LEU A 116 -0.16 -5.20 -18.52
CA LEU A 116 1.24 -4.80 -18.47
C LEU A 116 2.00 -5.45 -19.64
N PRO A 117 2.90 -4.74 -20.32
CA PRO A 117 3.78 -5.33 -21.31
C PRO A 117 4.54 -6.55 -20.74
N GLU A 118 4.77 -7.58 -21.55
CA GLU A 118 5.34 -8.86 -21.09
C GLU A 118 6.78 -8.73 -20.59
N ASP A 119 7.51 -7.76 -21.10
CA ASP A 119 8.89 -7.45 -20.72
C ASP A 119 9.01 -6.74 -19.35
N VAL A 120 7.92 -6.17 -18.83
CA VAL A 120 7.91 -5.53 -17.51
C VAL A 120 7.98 -6.59 -16.43
N LYS A 121 9.12 -6.72 -15.76
CA LYS A 121 9.36 -7.63 -14.61
C LYS A 121 9.36 -6.91 -13.27
N GLU A 122 9.56 -5.60 -13.28
CA GLU A 122 9.59 -4.77 -12.09
C GLU A 122 8.81 -3.47 -12.31
N LEU A 123 8.23 -2.94 -11.26
CA LEU A 123 7.55 -1.65 -11.22
C LEU A 123 8.20 -0.73 -10.20
N SER A 124 8.36 0.53 -10.56
CA SER A 124 8.58 1.59 -9.57
C SER A 124 7.31 1.83 -8.76
N SER A 125 7.43 2.48 -7.60
CA SER A 125 6.26 2.82 -6.76
C SER A 125 5.22 3.66 -7.50
N LYS A 126 5.65 4.59 -8.36
CA LYS A 126 4.76 5.42 -9.18
C LYS A 126 4.00 4.60 -10.24
N GLN A 127 4.68 3.65 -10.88
CA GLN A 127 4.04 2.75 -11.83
C GLN A 127 3.07 1.80 -11.14
N LEU A 128 3.43 1.27 -9.96
CA LEU A 128 2.53 0.45 -9.17
C LEU A 128 1.27 1.22 -8.76
N GLU A 129 1.41 2.46 -8.31
CA GLU A 129 0.25 3.30 -8.00
C GLU A 129 -0.67 3.48 -9.21
N HIS A 130 -0.09 3.72 -10.39
CA HIS A 130 -0.87 3.82 -11.63
C HIS A 130 -1.63 2.51 -11.90
N VAL A 131 -0.95 1.38 -11.83
CA VAL A 131 -1.59 0.06 -12.08
C VAL A 131 -2.69 -0.24 -11.06
N VAL A 132 -2.50 0.08 -9.79
CA VAL A 132 -3.54 -0.06 -8.75
C VAL A 132 -4.76 0.82 -9.06
N ASN A 133 -4.54 2.02 -9.59
CA ASN A 133 -5.63 2.92 -9.98
C ASN A 133 -6.42 2.37 -11.18
N GLU A 134 -5.75 1.76 -12.16
CA GLU A 134 -6.36 1.27 -13.40
C GLU A 134 -6.97 -0.12 -13.29
N CYS A 135 -6.40 -1.03 -12.47
CA CYS A 135 -6.88 -2.41 -12.37
C CYS A 135 -8.32 -2.49 -11.85
N GLU A 136 -9.04 -3.57 -12.18
CA GLU A 136 -10.44 -3.76 -11.76
C GLU A 136 -10.58 -4.11 -10.28
N ALA A 137 -9.64 -4.88 -9.73
CA ALA A 137 -9.62 -5.22 -8.31
C ALA A 137 -8.19 -5.48 -7.82
N TYR A 138 -7.96 -5.29 -6.53
CA TYR A 138 -6.67 -5.57 -5.90
C TYR A 138 -6.82 -6.02 -4.44
N GLU A 139 -5.79 -6.71 -3.94
CA GLU A 139 -5.65 -7.08 -2.54
C GLU A 139 -4.21 -6.97 -2.10
N TRP A 140 -4.01 -6.55 -0.86
CA TRP A 140 -2.71 -6.49 -0.22
C TRP A 140 -2.65 -7.51 0.91
N PHE A 141 -1.71 -8.44 0.81
CA PHE A 141 -1.38 -9.38 1.86
C PHE A 141 -0.04 -8.94 2.47
N PRO A 142 -0.06 -8.33 3.64
CA PRO A 142 1.19 -8.00 4.33
C PRO A 142 1.99 -9.28 4.58
N ALA A 143 3.29 -9.15 4.76
CA ALA A 143 4.08 -10.22 5.35
C ALA A 143 3.34 -10.66 6.62
N SER A 144 3.14 -11.97 6.79
CA SER A 144 2.71 -12.48 8.10
C SER A 144 3.65 -11.82 9.11
N ALA A 145 3.08 -11.17 10.10
CA ALA A 145 3.89 -10.52 11.12
C ALA A 145 5.01 -11.49 11.49
N GLU A 146 6.25 -11.15 11.14
CA GLU A 146 7.40 -11.81 11.76
C GLU A 146 7.01 -11.82 13.23
N LYS A 147 7.05 -13.01 13.87
CA LYS A 147 6.78 -13.16 15.30
C LYS A 147 7.27 -11.89 15.94
N GLU A 148 6.38 -11.11 16.56
CA GLU A 148 6.76 -9.85 17.19
C GLU A 148 8.07 -10.13 17.88
N VAL A 149 9.14 -9.50 17.40
CA VAL A 149 10.43 -9.65 18.08
C VAL A 149 10.13 -9.18 19.48
N PRO A 150 10.20 -10.06 20.50
CA PRO A 150 9.77 -9.67 21.83
C PRO A 150 10.50 -8.39 22.17
N VAL A 151 9.76 -7.30 22.34
CA VAL A 151 10.38 -6.04 22.75
C VAL A 151 11.07 -6.37 24.07
N PRO A 152 12.40 -6.29 24.14
CA PRO A 152 13.10 -6.66 25.37
C PRO A 152 12.51 -5.81 26.50
N PRO A 153 12.34 -6.38 27.70
CA PRO A 153 11.82 -5.64 28.81
C PRO A 153 12.62 -4.34 29.01
N PRO A 154 12.01 -3.26 29.46
CA PRO A 154 12.68 -1.94 29.57
C PRO A 154 14.03 -1.96 30.26
N ALA A 155 14.22 -2.89 31.23
CA ALA A 155 15.49 -3.10 31.94
C ALA A 155 16.61 -3.63 31.05
N ALA A 156 16.30 -4.23 29.89
CA ALA A 156 17.28 -4.76 28.93
C ALA A 156 17.58 -3.77 27.79
N LEU A 157 16.91 -2.62 27.75
CA LEU A 157 17.19 -1.60 26.76
C LEU A 157 18.51 -0.91 27.07
N PRO A 158 19.35 -0.63 26.06
CA PRO A 158 20.59 0.12 26.27
C PRO A 158 20.27 1.51 26.83
N ALA A 159 21.14 1.99 27.73
CA ALA A 159 21.02 3.33 28.29
C ALA A 159 21.01 4.37 27.18
N VAL A 160 20.10 5.32 27.27
CA VAL A 160 19.98 6.45 26.37
C VAL A 160 20.29 7.71 27.14
N SER A 161 21.18 8.53 26.60
CA SER A 161 21.49 9.87 27.15
C SER A 161 20.71 10.92 26.39
N VAL A 162 20.21 11.92 27.11
CA VAL A 162 19.54 13.08 26.54
C VAL A 162 20.33 14.33 26.91
N LEU A 163 20.81 15.05 25.90
CA LEU A 163 21.48 16.33 26.05
C LEU A 163 20.49 17.43 25.69
N GLN A 164 20.27 18.36 26.62
CA GLN A 164 19.39 19.53 26.40
C GLN A 164 20.20 20.80 26.24
N GLY A 165 19.88 21.56 25.20
CA GLY A 165 20.45 22.87 24.88
C GLY A 165 19.47 23.58 23.93
N ASP A 166 19.94 24.29 22.94
CA ASP A 166 19.12 24.87 21.87
C ASP A 166 18.42 23.79 21.02
N SER A 167 18.92 22.56 21.11
CA SER A 167 18.35 21.36 20.53
C SER A 167 18.41 20.20 21.52
N VAL A 168 17.43 19.32 21.48
CA VAL A 168 17.44 18.09 22.25
C VAL A 168 18.12 17.01 21.44
N VAL A 169 19.19 16.40 21.97
CA VAL A 169 19.90 15.30 21.33
C VAL A 169 19.72 14.04 22.17
N VAL A 170 19.19 13.00 21.57
CA VAL A 170 19.03 11.68 22.15
C VAL A 170 20.09 10.78 21.56
N GLN A 171 20.95 10.19 22.40
CA GLN A 171 22.03 9.31 22.00
C GLN A 171 21.89 7.93 22.63
N GLY A 172 22.07 6.90 21.85
CA GLY A 172 22.09 5.52 22.30
C GLY A 172 23.17 4.71 21.55
N LYS A 173 23.25 3.42 21.87
CA LYS A 173 24.23 2.54 21.22
C LYS A 173 23.94 2.43 19.72
N GLY A 174 24.79 3.10 18.90
CA GLY A 174 24.69 3.03 17.45
C GLY A 174 23.70 4.01 16.80
N PHE A 175 23.04 4.88 17.57
CA PHE A 175 22.18 5.91 17.01
C PHE A 175 22.30 7.27 17.72
N SER A 176 21.95 8.32 17.01
CA SER A 176 21.68 9.64 17.58
C SER A 176 20.51 10.30 16.84
N ALA A 177 19.64 10.96 17.59
CA ALA A 177 18.51 11.72 17.06
C ALA A 177 18.56 13.15 17.62
N SER A 178 18.46 14.16 16.77
CA SER A 178 18.44 15.56 17.17
C SER A 178 17.10 16.18 16.87
N PHE A 179 16.57 16.94 17.83
CA PHE A 179 15.30 17.64 17.70
C PHE A 179 15.55 19.13 17.86
N LYS A 180 15.02 19.94 16.96
CA LYS A 180 15.05 21.40 17.01
C LYS A 180 13.62 21.93 16.89
N ASN A 181 13.22 22.80 17.80
CA ASN A 181 11.86 23.32 17.87
C ASN A 181 10.75 22.22 17.85
N GLY A 182 11.00 21.10 18.55
CA GLY A 182 10.08 19.96 18.61
C GLY A 182 10.04 19.07 17.37
N MET A 183 10.80 19.37 16.31
CA MET A 183 10.90 18.59 15.09
C MET A 183 12.20 17.80 15.05
N LEU A 184 12.15 16.56 14.52
CA LEU A 184 13.32 15.74 14.28
C LEU A 184 14.15 16.39 13.17
N SER A 185 15.36 16.85 13.49
CA SER A 185 16.26 17.55 12.57
C SER A 185 17.40 16.67 12.04
N SER A 186 17.75 15.61 12.75
CA SER A 186 18.76 14.64 12.33
C SER A 186 18.51 13.30 12.96
N LEU A 187 18.73 12.23 12.20
CA LEU A 187 18.69 10.87 12.69
C LEU A 187 19.86 10.10 12.06
N ARG A 188 20.76 9.58 12.90
CA ARG A 188 21.88 8.72 12.50
C ARG A 188 21.70 7.34 13.10
N TYR A 189 21.96 6.32 12.33
CA TYR A 189 21.98 4.93 12.76
C TYR A 189 23.11 4.16 12.09
N GLY A 190 23.89 3.41 12.87
CA GLY A 190 25.01 2.65 12.33
C GLY A 190 26.03 3.48 11.53
N GLY A 191 26.24 4.75 11.91
CA GLY A 191 27.14 5.69 11.21
C GLY A 191 26.55 6.33 9.95
N ARG A 192 25.31 6.02 9.58
CA ARG A 192 24.61 6.59 8.40
C ARG A 192 23.59 7.62 8.82
N ASP A 193 23.49 8.71 8.08
CA ASP A 193 22.40 9.68 8.21
C ASP A 193 21.16 9.15 7.51
N LEU A 194 20.04 9.07 8.24
CA LEU A 194 18.74 8.57 7.72
C LEU A 194 17.81 9.69 7.28
N ILE A 195 18.12 10.93 7.68
CA ILE A 195 17.39 12.14 7.24
C ILE A 195 18.37 12.97 6.42
N LEU A 196 18.03 13.18 5.16
CA LEU A 196 18.80 14.05 4.29
C LEU A 196 18.57 15.52 4.68
N PRO A 197 19.64 16.36 4.71
CA PRO A 197 19.47 17.78 4.98
C PRO A 197 18.65 18.43 3.87
N GLY A 198 17.55 19.13 4.25
CA GLY A 198 16.74 19.91 3.31
C GLY A 198 15.26 19.49 3.21
N TYR A 199 14.77 18.67 4.12
CA TYR A 199 13.32 18.43 4.29
C TYR A 199 12.83 18.95 5.64
#